data_ddb096fb713f4d61c5948b089c00d107
#
_entry.id   ddb096fb713f4d61c5948b089c00d107
#
_cell.length_a   1.000
_cell.length_b   1.000
_cell.length_c   1.000
_cell.angle_alpha   90.00
_cell.angle_beta   90.00
_cell.angle_gamma   90.00
#
_symmetry.space_group_name_H-M   'P 1'
#
loop_
_entity.id
_entity.type
_entity.pdbx_description
1 polymer ?
#
loop_
_entity_poly.entity_id
_entity_poly.type
_entity_poly.pdbx_seq_one_letter_code
_entity_poly.pdbx_strand_id
1 'polypeptide(L)'
;SAELETTVAAALKLNAFDELGLMFESVEGGESLGRYSFIGINPDKVWRHEGGETQLGDRDEDGTITWRPEAAGRAPLDSLRAFSEASRAEIAAPLPPMSAGVFGFFGYEMVQHFERSKHLNPDDLNLPDSMMVRPRTVVVFDRAFDTLYLVAPLWADDDQTPAASFGAAERRLAEVRAKLQAPVPAAYEESTRGKTELLELPEKVSNFTPSEYEQMVEVAKEYIIAGDIFQVVPSQRF
;
A
#
# COMPACT_ATOMS: atom_id res chain seq x y z
N SER A 1 -2.66 18.59 16.75
CA SER A 1 -3.81 17.79 17.14
C SER A 1 -4.36 17.12 15.88
N ALA A 2 -4.69 15.85 15.93
CA ALA A 2 -5.34 15.10 14.85
C ALA A 2 -6.83 15.50 14.67
N GLU A 3 -7.43 16.17 15.63
CA GLU A 3 -8.82 16.67 15.54
C GLU A 3 -9.04 17.66 14.39
N LEU A 4 -8.00 18.43 14.04
CA LEU A 4 -8.08 19.47 13.00
C LEU A 4 -7.66 18.98 11.61
N GLU A 5 -7.21 17.72 11.48
CA GLU A 5 -6.70 17.16 10.26
C GLU A 5 -7.29 15.77 10.00
N THR A 6 -8.00 15.60 8.89
CA THR A 6 -8.45 14.26 8.49
C THR A 6 -7.37 13.52 7.74
N THR A 7 -7.39 12.18 7.79
CA THR A 7 -6.42 11.32 7.05
C THR A 7 -6.45 11.64 5.56
N VAL A 8 -7.65 11.84 4.99
CA VAL A 8 -7.81 12.17 3.57
C VAL A 8 -7.24 13.55 3.25
N ALA A 9 -7.55 14.58 4.06
CA ALA A 9 -7.02 15.93 3.84
C ALA A 9 -5.48 15.94 3.93
N ALA A 10 -4.90 15.22 4.88
CA ALA A 10 -3.46 15.06 5.00
C ALA A 10 -2.87 14.34 3.77
N ALA A 11 -3.50 13.28 3.29
CA ALA A 11 -3.06 12.56 2.09
C ALA A 11 -3.05 13.46 0.86
N LEU A 12 -4.07 14.31 0.68
CA LEU A 12 -4.13 15.29 -0.41
C LEU A 12 -3.03 16.36 -0.29
N LYS A 13 -2.84 16.92 0.91
CA LYS A 13 -1.78 17.92 1.16
C LYS A 13 -0.37 17.37 0.94
N LEU A 14 -0.18 16.10 1.24
CA LEU A 14 1.11 15.41 1.10
C LEU A 14 1.32 14.80 -0.28
N ASN A 15 0.32 14.87 -1.16
CA ASN A 15 0.32 14.19 -2.46
C ASN A 15 0.55 12.67 -2.32
N ALA A 16 -0.06 12.04 -1.31
CA ALA A 16 0.14 10.63 -1.01
C ALA A 16 -0.55 9.69 -2.02
N PHE A 17 -1.37 10.22 -2.92
CA PHE A 17 -2.01 9.49 -4.02
C PHE A 17 -1.22 9.55 -5.33
N ASP A 18 -0.08 10.23 -5.31
CA ASP A 18 0.89 10.18 -6.38
C ASP A 18 1.65 8.85 -6.36
N GLU A 19 2.51 8.64 -7.33
CA GLU A 19 3.23 7.39 -7.54
C GLU A 19 3.84 6.81 -6.25
N LEU A 20 3.45 5.59 -5.88
CA LEU A 20 3.99 4.82 -4.76
C LEU A 20 3.74 5.40 -3.36
N GLY A 21 2.94 6.42 -3.22
CA GLY A 21 2.42 6.82 -1.91
C GLY A 21 1.39 5.79 -1.42
N LEU A 22 1.18 5.72 -0.13
CA LEU A 22 0.22 4.80 0.47
C LEU A 22 -0.57 5.46 1.60
N MET A 23 -1.81 5.02 1.76
CA MET A 23 -2.65 5.36 2.89
C MET A 23 -3.35 4.10 3.39
N PHE A 24 -3.20 3.80 4.66
CA PHE A 24 -4.00 2.80 5.37
C PHE A 24 -4.88 3.51 6.37
N GLU A 25 -6.18 3.48 6.14
CA GLU A 25 -7.15 4.09 7.02
C GLU A 25 -8.01 3.02 7.68
N SER A 26 -8.12 3.09 8.99
CA SER A 26 -9.06 2.27 9.74
C SER A 26 -10.36 3.04 9.94
N VAL A 27 -11.47 2.50 9.44
CA VAL A 27 -12.79 3.14 9.42
C VAL A 27 -13.69 2.63 10.55
N GLU A 28 -13.37 1.46 11.14
CA GLU A 28 -14.16 0.88 12.22
C GLU A 28 -13.69 1.37 13.59
N GLY A 29 -14.59 2.06 14.30
CA GLY A 29 -14.33 2.55 15.63
C GLY A 29 -14.39 1.45 16.70
N GLY A 30 -13.29 1.27 17.41
CA GLY A 30 -13.18 0.43 18.59
C GLY A 30 -11.83 0.66 19.26
N GLU A 31 -11.76 0.46 20.58
CA GLU A 31 -10.53 0.77 21.34
C GLU A 31 -9.30 -0.07 20.97
N SER A 32 -9.48 -1.17 20.23
CA SER A 32 -8.40 -2.06 19.80
C SER A 32 -8.27 -2.22 18.28
N LEU A 33 -9.34 -1.98 17.53
CA LEU A 33 -9.35 -2.02 16.07
C LEU A 33 -9.66 -0.62 15.57
N GLY A 34 -8.82 -0.08 14.71
CA GLY A 34 -9.08 1.23 14.14
C GLY A 34 -8.37 2.41 14.80
N ARG A 35 -7.51 2.14 15.79
CA ARG A 35 -6.78 3.19 16.48
C ARG A 35 -5.85 3.99 15.58
N TYR A 36 -5.15 3.32 14.67
CA TYR A 36 -4.14 3.93 13.84
C TYR A 36 -4.55 4.05 12.38
N SER A 37 -4.20 5.17 11.76
CA SER A 37 -4.15 5.32 10.29
C SER A 37 -2.76 5.78 9.89
N PHE A 38 -2.29 5.37 8.72
CA PHE A 38 -0.92 5.60 8.26
C PHE A 38 -0.91 6.19 6.85
N ILE A 39 -0.01 7.16 6.65
CA ILE A 39 0.32 7.66 5.32
C ILE A 39 1.82 7.51 5.14
N GLY A 40 2.24 6.78 4.12
CA GLY A 40 3.64 6.64 3.73
C GLY A 40 3.91 7.41 2.44
N ILE A 41 4.97 8.21 2.43
CA ILE A 41 5.34 9.04 1.27
C ILE A 41 6.83 8.95 0.97
N ASN A 42 7.16 9.34 -0.27
CA ASN A 42 8.52 9.42 -0.76
C ASN A 42 9.33 8.13 -0.52
N PRO A 43 8.87 6.98 -1.00
CA PRO A 43 9.65 5.76 -0.85
C PRO A 43 10.98 5.89 -1.58
N ASP A 44 12.04 5.31 -1.01
CA ASP A 44 13.36 5.26 -1.61
C ASP A 44 13.67 3.91 -2.24
N LYS A 45 13.01 2.86 -1.78
CA LYS A 45 13.19 1.51 -2.29
C LYS A 45 11.86 0.84 -2.57
N VAL A 46 11.85 0.06 -3.62
CA VAL A 46 10.69 -0.72 -4.08
C VAL A 46 11.12 -2.15 -4.33
N TRP A 47 10.33 -3.08 -3.87
CA TRP A 47 10.41 -4.49 -4.24
C TRP A 47 9.15 -4.84 -5.05
N ARG A 48 9.31 -5.52 -6.19
CA ARG A 48 8.19 -5.91 -7.06
C ARG A 48 8.38 -7.34 -7.55
N HIS A 49 7.28 -8.10 -7.56
CA HIS A 49 7.19 -9.38 -8.24
C HIS A 49 6.07 -9.31 -9.27
N GLU A 50 6.38 -9.62 -10.53
CA GLU A 50 5.47 -9.49 -11.66
C GLU A 50 5.87 -10.46 -12.77
N GLY A 51 4.91 -11.24 -13.30
CA GLY A 51 5.16 -12.15 -14.42
C GLY A 51 6.26 -13.19 -14.15
N GLY A 52 6.43 -13.60 -12.90
CA GLY A 52 7.48 -14.54 -12.48
C GLY A 52 8.85 -13.92 -12.24
N GLU A 53 9.01 -12.62 -12.45
CA GLU A 53 10.26 -11.90 -12.22
C GLU A 53 10.21 -11.06 -10.94
N THR A 54 11.32 -11.05 -10.21
CA THR A 54 11.47 -10.18 -9.04
C THR A 54 12.46 -9.06 -9.36
N GLN A 55 12.10 -7.84 -9.01
CA GLN A 55 12.90 -6.65 -9.25
C GLN A 55 13.00 -5.80 -7.98
N LEU A 56 14.14 -5.16 -7.82
CA LEU A 56 14.43 -4.16 -6.80
C LEU A 56 14.59 -2.80 -7.46
N GLY A 57 13.88 -1.79 -6.96
CA GLY A 57 13.95 -0.43 -7.44
C GLY A 57 14.58 0.50 -6.41
N ASP A 58 15.53 1.29 -6.85
CA ASP A 58 16.08 2.43 -6.10
C ASP A 58 15.45 3.71 -6.66
N ARG A 59 14.72 4.44 -5.83
CA ARG A 59 14.02 5.68 -6.22
C ARG A 59 14.80 6.88 -5.72
N ASP A 60 15.15 7.77 -6.62
CA ASP A 60 15.84 9.03 -6.32
C ASP A 60 14.88 10.16 -5.88
N GLU A 61 15.42 11.36 -5.66
CA GLU A 61 14.64 12.49 -5.15
C GLU A 61 13.69 13.10 -6.19
N ASP A 62 13.95 12.91 -7.49
CA ASP A 62 13.08 13.37 -8.57
C ASP A 62 11.97 12.38 -8.92
N GLY A 63 11.96 11.23 -8.26
CA GLY A 63 10.94 10.19 -8.41
C GLY A 63 11.30 9.12 -9.43
N THR A 64 12.45 9.19 -10.10
CA THR A 64 12.89 8.19 -11.06
C THR A 64 13.29 6.90 -10.34
N ILE A 65 12.83 5.76 -10.86
CA ILE A 65 13.15 4.44 -10.29
C ILE A 65 14.14 3.73 -11.20
N THR A 66 15.30 3.41 -10.65
CA THR A 66 16.28 2.54 -11.30
C THR A 66 16.01 1.10 -10.88
N TRP A 67 15.46 0.31 -11.81
CA TRP A 67 15.15 -1.08 -11.58
C TRP A 67 16.36 -1.98 -11.84
N ARG A 68 16.54 -2.98 -10.98
CA ARG A 68 17.50 -4.07 -11.15
C ARG A 68 16.81 -5.41 -10.89
N PRO A 69 17.10 -6.44 -11.68
CA PRO A 69 16.57 -7.77 -11.41
C PRO A 69 17.15 -8.32 -10.11
N GLU A 70 16.40 -9.15 -9.44
CA GLU A 70 16.90 -9.95 -8.32
C GLU A 70 17.93 -10.97 -8.82
N ALA A 71 18.79 -11.42 -7.93
CA ALA A 71 19.79 -12.44 -8.26
C ALA A 71 19.16 -13.72 -8.82
N ALA A 72 19.73 -14.23 -9.89
CA ALA A 72 19.20 -15.42 -10.56
C ALA A 72 19.04 -16.61 -9.58
N GLY A 73 17.87 -17.23 -9.60
CA GLY A 73 17.55 -18.39 -8.77
C GLY A 73 17.11 -18.08 -7.33
N ARG A 74 17.03 -16.81 -6.94
CA ARG A 74 16.48 -16.46 -5.64
C ARG A 74 14.96 -16.50 -5.67
N ALA A 75 14.36 -17.24 -4.74
CA ALA A 75 12.91 -17.31 -4.65
C ALA A 75 12.31 -15.94 -4.26
N PRO A 76 11.13 -15.57 -4.79
CA PRO A 76 10.50 -14.26 -4.51
C PRO A 76 10.34 -13.98 -3.02
N LEU A 77 9.92 -14.97 -2.23
CA LEU A 77 9.74 -14.81 -0.79
C LEU A 77 11.07 -14.63 -0.03
N ASP A 78 12.15 -15.25 -0.50
CA ASP A 78 13.48 -15.04 0.10
C ASP A 78 14.04 -13.67 -0.24
N SER A 79 13.77 -13.19 -1.45
CA SER A 79 14.07 -11.82 -1.86
C SER A 79 13.31 -10.82 -0.99
N LEU A 80 11.99 -11.01 -0.82
CA LEU A 80 11.17 -10.14 0.01
C LEU A 80 11.61 -10.14 1.47
N ARG A 81 11.96 -11.32 2.01
CA ARG A 81 12.49 -11.42 3.39
C ARG A 81 13.76 -10.57 3.54
N ALA A 82 14.68 -10.68 2.61
CA ALA A 82 15.90 -9.88 2.65
C ALA A 82 15.61 -8.37 2.50
N PHE A 83 14.69 -7.99 1.62
CA PHE A 83 14.23 -6.60 1.48
C PHE A 83 13.62 -6.07 2.79
N SER A 84 12.78 -6.87 3.44
CA SER A 84 12.18 -6.53 4.73
C SER A 84 13.22 -6.42 5.85
N GLU A 85 14.19 -7.34 5.90
CA GLU A 85 15.28 -7.33 6.90
C GLU A 85 16.18 -6.11 6.72
N ALA A 86 16.56 -5.77 5.48
CA ALA A 86 17.33 -4.56 5.19
C ALA A 86 16.56 -3.26 5.52
N SER A 87 15.25 -3.34 5.59
CA SER A 87 14.35 -2.23 5.91
C SER A 87 13.86 -2.26 7.37
N ARG A 88 14.57 -2.96 8.25
CA ARG A 88 14.24 -2.93 9.69
C ARG A 88 14.78 -1.67 10.33
N ALA A 89 13.93 -1.04 11.14
CA ALA A 89 14.32 0.06 12.02
C ALA A 89 13.90 -0.28 13.45
N GLU A 90 14.68 0.18 14.41
CA GLU A 90 14.29 0.12 15.81
C GLU A 90 13.27 1.23 16.09
N ILE A 91 12.06 0.82 16.49
CA ILE A 91 11.00 1.76 16.84
C ILE A 91 11.06 2.01 18.34
N ALA A 92 11.61 3.17 18.71
CA ALA A 92 11.69 3.58 20.10
C ALA A 92 10.34 4.08 20.62
N ALA A 93 10.01 3.74 21.88
CA ALA A 93 8.86 4.35 22.55
C ALA A 93 9.03 5.88 22.66
N PRO A 94 7.98 6.71 22.49
CA PRO A 94 6.56 6.34 22.42
C PRO A 94 6.00 6.18 21.02
N LEU A 95 6.82 5.95 20.00
CA LEU A 95 6.33 5.84 18.62
C LEU A 95 5.35 4.66 18.45
N PRO A 96 4.27 4.86 17.68
CA PRO A 96 3.33 3.79 17.34
C PRO A 96 4.02 2.64 16.59
N PRO A 97 3.46 1.41 16.64
CA PRO A 97 3.89 0.34 15.77
C PRO A 97 3.72 0.77 14.30
N MET A 98 4.47 0.16 13.39
CA MET A 98 4.46 0.49 11.96
C MET A 98 4.91 1.93 11.61
N SER A 99 5.62 2.61 12.51
CA SER A 99 6.23 3.92 12.22
C SER A 99 7.39 3.84 11.24
N ALA A 100 7.88 2.65 10.94
CA ALA A 100 8.92 2.36 9.95
C ALA A 100 8.76 0.94 9.42
N GLY A 101 9.32 0.67 8.25
CA GLY A 101 9.29 -0.66 7.62
C GLY A 101 8.90 -0.59 6.15
N VAL A 102 8.41 -1.72 5.65
CA VAL A 102 7.93 -1.85 4.28
C VAL A 102 6.42 -2.04 4.26
N PHE A 103 5.77 -1.48 3.26
CA PHE A 103 4.33 -1.46 3.09
C PHE A 103 3.98 -1.82 1.66
N GLY A 104 2.86 -2.49 1.45
CA GLY A 104 2.44 -2.84 0.12
C GLY A 104 1.32 -3.88 0.12
N PHE A 105 1.28 -4.69 -0.92
CA PHE A 105 0.25 -5.70 -1.08
C PHE A 105 0.81 -7.03 -1.59
N PHE A 106 0.09 -8.09 -1.27
CA PHE A 106 0.19 -9.39 -1.91
C PHE A 106 -1.07 -9.60 -2.74
N GLY A 107 -0.92 -9.80 -4.05
CA GLY A 107 -1.98 -10.31 -4.90
C GLY A 107 -2.27 -11.78 -4.56
N TYR A 108 -3.42 -12.27 -5.00
CA TYR A 108 -3.83 -13.65 -4.72
C TYR A 108 -2.85 -14.67 -5.30
N GLU A 109 -2.28 -14.38 -6.46
CA GLU A 109 -1.34 -15.23 -7.19
C GLU A 109 -0.06 -15.54 -6.42
N MET A 110 0.29 -14.71 -5.44
CA MET A 110 1.42 -14.98 -4.53
C MET A 110 1.24 -16.29 -3.74
N VAL A 111 0.02 -16.83 -3.64
CA VAL A 111 -0.26 -18.13 -3.01
C VAL A 111 0.56 -19.26 -3.60
N GLN A 112 0.89 -19.20 -4.89
CA GLN A 112 1.72 -20.19 -5.58
C GLN A 112 3.14 -20.38 -4.98
N HIS A 113 3.62 -19.36 -4.25
CA HIS A 113 4.92 -19.40 -3.58
C HIS A 113 4.86 -19.98 -2.17
N PHE A 114 3.65 -20.16 -1.61
CA PHE A 114 3.39 -20.76 -0.30
C PHE A 114 2.80 -22.16 -0.41
N GLU A 115 1.91 -22.35 -1.39
CA GLU A 115 1.14 -23.57 -1.56
C GLU A 115 1.42 -24.22 -2.92
N ARG A 116 1.17 -25.52 -3.03
CA ARG A 116 1.27 -26.25 -4.30
C ARG A 116 0.02 -26.04 -5.16
N SER A 117 -0.29 -24.81 -5.50
CA SER A 117 -1.35 -24.50 -6.46
C SER A 117 -0.79 -24.56 -7.88
N LYS A 118 -1.51 -25.23 -8.79
CA LYS A 118 -1.08 -25.41 -10.20
C LYS A 118 -1.94 -24.61 -11.18
N HIS A 119 -2.99 -23.99 -10.72
CA HIS A 119 -3.94 -23.31 -11.60
C HIS A 119 -3.91 -21.81 -11.33
N LEU A 120 -3.25 -21.10 -12.21
CA LEU A 120 -3.36 -19.64 -12.30
C LEU A 120 -4.33 -19.32 -13.43
N ASN A 121 -5.21 -18.37 -13.17
CA ASN A 121 -6.03 -17.79 -14.21
C ASN A 121 -5.14 -16.95 -15.15
N PRO A 122 -5.58 -16.72 -16.40
CA PRO A 122 -4.89 -15.78 -17.29
C PRO A 122 -4.81 -14.40 -16.63
N ASP A 123 -3.63 -13.78 -16.67
CA ASP A 123 -3.44 -12.40 -16.26
C ASP A 123 -3.85 -11.46 -17.40
N ASP A 124 -5.02 -10.84 -17.28
CA ASP A 124 -5.57 -9.88 -18.23
C ASP A 124 -5.46 -8.44 -17.76
N LEU A 125 -5.01 -8.21 -16.52
CA LEU A 125 -4.83 -6.89 -15.94
C LEU A 125 -3.39 -6.39 -16.00
N ASN A 126 -2.42 -7.30 -16.12
CA ASN A 126 -0.99 -7.01 -16.12
C ASN A 126 -0.58 -6.15 -14.90
N LEU A 127 -1.09 -6.55 -13.74
CA LEU A 127 -0.72 -5.92 -12.47
C LEU A 127 0.39 -6.73 -11.79
N PRO A 128 1.26 -6.08 -11.02
CA PRO A 128 2.22 -6.83 -10.22
C PRO A 128 1.54 -7.84 -9.28
N ASP A 129 2.08 -9.05 -9.17
CA ASP A 129 1.64 -10.06 -8.21
C ASP A 129 1.82 -9.56 -6.77
N SER A 130 2.86 -8.76 -6.54
CA SER A 130 3.12 -8.11 -5.26
C SER A 130 4.06 -6.92 -5.44
N MET A 131 3.83 -5.87 -4.64
CA MET A 131 4.70 -4.72 -4.57
C MET A 131 4.82 -4.25 -3.13
N MET A 132 6.05 -3.96 -2.70
CA MET A 132 6.36 -3.39 -1.40
C MET A 132 7.23 -2.16 -1.56
N VAL A 133 6.94 -1.12 -0.80
CA VAL A 133 7.69 0.14 -0.78
C VAL A 133 8.25 0.42 0.61
N ARG A 134 9.38 1.13 0.66
CA ARG A 134 10.00 1.60 1.89
C ARG A 134 9.86 3.13 1.98
N PRO A 135 8.85 3.66 2.69
CA PRO A 135 8.66 5.10 2.82
C PRO A 135 9.81 5.78 3.57
N ARG A 136 10.26 6.93 3.08
CA ARG A 136 11.20 7.83 3.81
C ARG A 136 10.51 8.66 4.88
N THR A 137 9.18 8.77 4.81
CA THR A 137 8.39 9.47 5.81
C THR A 137 7.07 8.76 6.02
N VAL A 138 6.72 8.57 7.29
CA VAL A 138 5.45 7.98 7.70
C VAL A 138 4.73 8.97 8.60
N VAL A 139 3.48 9.26 8.29
CA VAL A 139 2.57 10.04 9.12
C VAL A 139 1.61 9.08 9.79
N VAL A 140 1.55 9.09 11.11
CA VAL A 140 0.70 8.18 11.88
C VAL A 140 -0.32 8.99 12.66
N PHE A 141 -1.59 8.69 12.43
CA PHE A 141 -2.71 9.21 13.21
C PHE A 141 -3.01 8.23 14.34
N ASP A 142 -2.86 8.64 15.58
CA ASP A 142 -3.30 7.91 16.77
C ASP A 142 -4.58 8.56 17.30
N ARG A 143 -5.72 7.97 16.96
CA ARG A 143 -7.04 8.47 17.31
C ARG A 143 -7.35 8.35 18.81
N ALA A 144 -6.71 7.40 19.50
CA ALA A 144 -6.95 7.21 20.93
C ALA A 144 -6.35 8.35 21.78
N PHE A 145 -5.28 8.98 21.31
CA PHE A 145 -4.61 10.09 21.97
C PHE A 145 -4.69 11.41 21.18
N ASP A 146 -5.47 11.45 20.12
CA ASP A 146 -5.59 12.60 19.24
C ASP A 146 -4.23 13.19 18.83
N THR A 147 -3.29 12.30 18.51
CA THR A 147 -1.89 12.64 18.23
C THR A 147 -1.52 12.28 16.81
N LEU A 148 -0.80 13.20 16.17
CA LEU A 148 -0.19 13.01 14.87
C LEU A 148 1.32 12.87 15.03
N TYR A 149 1.86 11.70 14.65
CA TYR A 149 3.29 11.46 14.61
C TYR A 149 3.83 11.66 13.20
N LEU A 150 4.91 12.38 13.06
CA LEU A 150 5.69 12.52 11.84
C LEU A 150 7.00 11.77 12.05
N VAL A 151 7.24 10.73 11.27
CA VAL A 151 8.40 9.86 11.44
C VAL A 151 9.19 9.81 10.14
N ALA A 152 10.47 10.08 10.21
CA ALA A 152 11.42 9.92 9.11
C ALA A 152 12.48 8.89 9.53
N PRO A 153 12.30 7.61 9.19
CA PRO A 153 13.26 6.57 9.51
C PRO A 153 14.64 6.86 8.90
N LEU A 154 15.68 6.44 9.60
CA LEU A 154 17.06 6.41 9.10
C LEU A 154 17.40 4.95 8.79
N TRP A 155 17.87 4.70 7.59
CA TRP A 155 18.18 3.36 7.12
C TRP A 155 19.69 3.13 7.14
N ALA A 156 20.11 1.93 7.56
CA ALA A 156 21.52 1.58 7.68
C ALA A 156 22.25 1.46 6.32
N ASP A 157 21.48 1.30 5.25
CA ASP A 157 21.98 1.20 3.87
C ASP A 157 22.06 2.55 3.13
N ASP A 158 21.80 3.68 3.82
CA ASP A 158 22.06 5.01 3.28
C ASP A 158 23.58 5.22 3.11
N ASP A 159 24.01 5.54 1.90
CA ASP A 159 25.44 5.82 1.57
C ASP A 159 25.96 7.14 2.18
N GLN A 160 25.19 7.73 3.09
CA GLN A 160 25.49 9.01 3.73
C GLN A 160 26.06 8.81 5.15
N THR A 161 26.78 9.81 5.61
CA THR A 161 27.17 9.83 7.03
C THR A 161 25.93 9.95 7.93
N PRO A 162 25.93 9.40 9.14
CA PRO A 162 24.81 9.52 10.07
C PRO A 162 24.32 10.96 10.29
N ALA A 163 25.22 11.92 10.34
CA ALA A 163 24.89 13.34 10.50
C ALA A 163 24.17 13.90 9.26
N ALA A 164 24.57 13.50 8.05
CA ALA A 164 23.93 13.92 6.81
C ALA A 164 22.52 13.30 6.68
N SER A 165 22.38 12.01 6.99
CA SER A 165 21.08 11.31 6.99
C SER A 165 20.13 11.92 8.00
N PHE A 166 20.61 12.26 9.21
CA PHE A 166 19.81 12.94 10.22
C PHE A 166 19.34 14.32 9.75
N GLY A 167 20.25 15.15 9.24
CA GLY A 167 19.89 16.46 8.70
C GLY A 167 18.91 16.39 7.52
N ALA A 168 19.01 15.37 6.68
CA ALA A 168 18.03 15.13 5.62
C ALA A 168 16.66 14.72 6.16
N ALA A 169 16.62 13.89 7.20
CA ALA A 169 15.38 13.51 7.88
C ALA A 169 14.69 14.72 8.53
N GLU A 170 15.46 15.59 9.23
CA GLU A 170 14.90 16.82 9.80
C GLU A 170 14.27 17.73 8.75
N ARG A 171 14.92 17.90 7.60
CA ARG A 171 14.36 18.69 6.48
C ARG A 171 13.05 18.08 5.96
N ARG A 172 13.00 16.76 5.74
CA ARG A 172 11.77 16.06 5.32
C ARG A 172 10.62 16.26 6.31
N LEU A 173 10.91 16.14 7.61
CA LEU A 173 9.90 16.38 8.66
C LEU A 173 9.41 17.83 8.68
N ALA A 174 10.30 18.81 8.50
CA ALA A 174 9.93 20.21 8.41
C ALA A 174 9.04 20.51 7.20
N GLU A 175 9.35 19.95 6.04
CA GLU A 175 8.55 20.06 4.80
C GLU A 175 7.16 19.43 4.98
N VAL A 176 7.09 18.22 5.51
CA VAL A 176 5.82 17.52 5.78
C VAL A 176 4.97 18.34 6.74
N ARG A 177 5.57 18.86 7.81
CA ARG A 177 4.88 19.73 8.77
C ARG A 177 4.33 20.98 8.10
N ALA A 178 5.11 21.63 7.24
CA ALA A 178 4.68 22.83 6.52
C ALA A 178 3.50 22.52 5.57
N LYS A 179 3.56 21.40 4.83
CA LYS A 179 2.46 20.96 3.96
C LYS A 179 1.18 20.67 4.74
N LEU A 180 1.27 20.00 5.89
CA LEU A 180 0.11 19.72 6.73
C LEU A 180 -0.53 20.99 7.32
N GLN A 181 0.26 22.03 7.57
CA GLN A 181 -0.24 23.34 8.04
C GLN A 181 -0.85 24.19 6.93
N ALA A 182 -0.58 23.87 5.67
CA ALA A 182 -1.15 24.55 4.52
C ALA A 182 -2.64 24.14 4.29
N PRO A 183 -3.44 24.93 3.58
CA PRO A 183 -4.76 24.51 3.14
C PRO A 183 -4.64 23.33 2.15
N VAL A 184 -5.74 22.59 1.97
CA VAL A 184 -5.83 21.59 0.89
C VAL A 184 -5.61 22.31 -0.45
N PRO A 185 -4.83 21.73 -1.39
CA PRO A 185 -4.57 22.34 -2.67
C PRO A 185 -5.88 22.65 -3.44
N ALA A 186 -5.98 23.85 -4.01
CA ALA A 186 -7.20 24.33 -4.67
C ALA A 186 -7.70 23.42 -5.81
N ALA A 187 -6.79 22.71 -6.48
CA ALA A 187 -7.16 21.75 -7.52
C ALA A 187 -8.14 20.67 -7.02
N TYR A 188 -8.05 20.28 -5.76
CA TYR A 188 -8.98 19.32 -5.16
C TYR A 188 -10.30 19.97 -4.71
N GLU A 189 -10.28 21.25 -4.34
CA GLU A 189 -11.49 21.99 -3.98
C GLU A 189 -12.35 22.28 -5.22
N GLU A 190 -11.74 22.59 -6.35
CA GLU A 190 -12.44 22.84 -7.61
C GLU A 190 -13.09 21.58 -8.18
N SER A 191 -12.47 20.41 -7.99
CA SER A 191 -13.03 19.13 -8.45
C SER A 191 -14.29 18.74 -7.68
N THR A 192 -14.49 19.25 -6.46
CA THR A 192 -15.65 18.97 -5.60
C THR A 192 -16.73 20.04 -5.68
N ARG A 193 -16.37 21.28 -6.10
CA ARG A 193 -17.34 22.39 -6.28
C ARG A 193 -18.03 22.29 -7.64
N GLY A 194 -19.22 21.76 -7.66
CA GLY A 194 -20.16 21.96 -8.78
C GLY A 194 -20.35 20.83 -9.76
N LYS A 195 -19.77 19.67 -9.53
CA LYS A 195 -20.12 18.47 -10.31
C LYS A 195 -21.12 17.58 -9.56
N THR A 196 -22.32 18.12 -9.37
CA THR A 196 -23.52 17.29 -9.15
C THR A 196 -24.10 16.78 -10.49
N GLU A 197 -23.35 16.88 -11.58
CA GLU A 197 -23.65 16.07 -12.74
C GLU A 197 -23.38 14.63 -12.31
N LEU A 198 -24.45 13.85 -12.21
CA LEU A 198 -24.37 12.40 -12.10
C LEU A 198 -23.40 11.97 -13.20
N LEU A 199 -22.17 11.63 -12.80
CA LEU A 199 -21.24 11.00 -13.73
C LEU A 199 -22.01 9.81 -14.28
N GLU A 200 -22.30 9.83 -15.57
CA GLU A 200 -22.82 8.64 -16.25
C GLU A 200 -21.79 7.55 -15.99
N LEU A 201 -22.14 6.64 -15.09
CA LEU A 201 -21.28 5.51 -14.81
C LEU A 201 -21.07 4.75 -16.11
N PRO A 202 -19.85 4.41 -16.47
CA PRO A 202 -19.61 3.58 -17.65
C PRO A 202 -20.45 2.31 -17.58
N GLU A 203 -20.87 1.81 -18.72
CA GLU A 203 -21.60 0.55 -18.79
C GLU A 203 -20.82 -0.54 -18.05
N LYS A 204 -21.48 -1.19 -17.10
CA LYS A 204 -20.87 -2.24 -16.31
C LYS A 204 -20.66 -3.47 -17.18
N VAL A 205 -19.42 -3.74 -17.52
CA VAL A 205 -19.03 -4.93 -18.26
C VAL A 205 -18.50 -5.97 -17.27
N SER A 206 -19.26 -7.04 -17.10
CA SER A 206 -18.84 -8.17 -16.26
C SER A 206 -17.96 -9.14 -17.05
N ASN A 207 -16.99 -9.77 -16.39
CA ASN A 207 -16.21 -10.88 -16.96
C ASN A 207 -16.99 -12.21 -17.04
N PHE A 208 -18.22 -12.25 -16.53
CA PHE A 208 -19.16 -13.37 -16.65
C PHE A 208 -20.53 -12.86 -17.11
N THR A 209 -21.22 -13.65 -17.91
CA THR A 209 -22.65 -13.46 -18.18
C THR A 209 -23.46 -13.87 -16.93
N PRO A 210 -24.70 -13.39 -16.76
CA PRO A 210 -25.57 -13.84 -15.69
C PRO A 210 -25.73 -15.36 -15.62
N SER A 211 -25.90 -16.02 -16.78
CA SER A 211 -26.07 -17.48 -16.87
C SER A 211 -24.80 -18.24 -16.42
N GLU A 212 -23.61 -17.76 -16.78
CA GLU A 212 -22.35 -18.37 -16.34
C GLU A 212 -22.18 -18.25 -14.83
N TYR A 213 -22.55 -17.10 -14.25
CA TYR A 213 -22.51 -16.91 -12.80
C TYR A 213 -23.48 -17.83 -12.06
N GLU A 214 -24.74 -17.96 -12.55
CA GLU A 214 -25.74 -18.87 -12.01
C GLU A 214 -25.26 -20.33 -12.06
N GLN A 215 -24.66 -20.74 -13.18
CA GLN A 215 -24.09 -22.08 -13.32
C GLN A 215 -22.94 -22.32 -12.31
N MET A 216 -22.09 -21.33 -12.07
CA MET A 216 -21.02 -21.40 -11.07
C MET A 216 -21.59 -21.64 -9.66
N VAL A 217 -22.72 -21.01 -9.33
CA VAL A 217 -23.43 -21.22 -8.04
C VAL A 217 -23.96 -22.64 -7.94
N GLU A 218 -24.56 -23.20 -9.01
CA GLU A 218 -25.08 -24.59 -8.97
C GLU A 218 -23.93 -25.60 -8.79
N VAL A 219 -22.81 -25.44 -9.48
CA VAL A 219 -21.61 -26.27 -9.29
C VAL A 219 -21.08 -26.17 -7.87
N ALA A 220 -21.06 -24.96 -7.30
CA ALA A 220 -20.65 -24.76 -5.92
C ALA A 220 -21.53 -25.51 -4.91
N LYS A 221 -22.86 -25.56 -5.14
CA LYS A 221 -23.79 -26.36 -4.32
C LYS A 221 -23.50 -27.86 -4.41
N GLU A 222 -23.16 -28.36 -5.61
CA GLU A 222 -22.79 -29.77 -5.80
C GLU A 222 -21.55 -30.15 -4.96
N TYR A 223 -20.51 -29.30 -4.94
CA TYR A 223 -19.32 -29.51 -4.10
C TYR A 223 -19.65 -29.52 -2.58
N ILE A 224 -20.59 -28.66 -2.15
CA ILE A 224 -21.06 -28.67 -0.75
C ILE A 224 -21.79 -29.97 -0.44
N ILE A 225 -22.67 -30.44 -1.32
CA ILE A 225 -23.42 -31.69 -1.13
C ILE A 225 -22.49 -32.90 -1.12
N ALA A 226 -21.46 -32.89 -2.00
CA ALA A 226 -20.44 -33.94 -2.04
C ALA A 226 -19.55 -33.99 -0.78
N GLY A 227 -19.53 -32.91 0.00
CA GLY A 227 -18.67 -32.78 1.18
C GLY A 227 -17.24 -32.35 0.86
N ASP A 228 -16.97 -31.90 -0.36
CA ASP A 228 -15.66 -31.41 -0.77
C ASP A 228 -15.33 -30.04 -0.15
N ILE A 229 -16.37 -29.22 0.04
CA ILE A 229 -16.28 -27.90 0.67
C ILE A 229 -17.49 -27.67 1.57
N PHE A 230 -17.39 -26.76 2.54
CA PHE A 230 -18.51 -26.34 3.38
C PHE A 230 -18.95 -24.89 3.10
N GLN A 231 -18.10 -24.12 2.44
CA GLN A 231 -18.37 -22.72 2.02
C GLN A 231 -17.53 -22.37 0.80
N VAL A 232 -18.10 -21.57 -0.09
CA VAL A 232 -17.40 -20.90 -1.20
C VAL A 232 -18.10 -19.57 -1.48
N VAL A 233 -17.33 -18.58 -1.90
CA VAL A 233 -17.85 -17.27 -2.32
C VAL A 233 -17.46 -17.02 -3.76
N PRO A 234 -18.36 -17.33 -4.72
CA PRO A 234 -18.16 -16.95 -6.11
C PRO A 234 -18.07 -15.43 -6.27
N SER A 235 -17.22 -14.96 -7.16
CA SER A 235 -17.05 -13.53 -7.43
C SER A 235 -17.02 -13.25 -8.92
N GLN A 236 -17.31 -12.01 -9.28
CA GLN A 236 -17.18 -11.51 -10.64
C GLN A 236 -16.58 -10.10 -10.61
N ARG A 237 -15.96 -9.69 -11.71
CA ARG A 237 -15.37 -8.37 -11.89
C ARG A 237 -16.20 -7.57 -12.88
N PHE A 238 -16.35 -6.27 -12.62
CA PHE A 238 -16.99 -5.29 -13.48
C PHE A 238 -16.01 -4.23 -13.94
#